data_174570d0b96037e51e7cfcf8e68241b5
#
_entry.id   174570d0b96037e51e7cfcf8e68241b5
#
_cell.length_a   1.000
_cell.length_b   1.000
_cell.length_c   1.000
_cell.angle_alpha   90.00
_cell.angle_beta   90.00
_cell.angle_gamma   90.00
#
_symmetry.space_group_name_H-M   'P 1'
#
loop_
_entity.id
_entity.type
_entity.pdbx_description
1 polymer ?
#
loop_
_entity_poly.entity_id
_entity_poly.type
_entity_poly.pdbx_seq_one_letter_code
_entity_poly.pdbx_strand_id
1 'polypeptide(L)'
;MNMKKLCIIFSLFLSLSMGQDPPEDFQFNQSTLQAFYFFNSVLDLSGNNLEPTDWVAAFKGEICVGARQWDIDNCGGLCDVPVMGEDGEDLTSGYMVNSDIPTFKIYDSSENMYYDAMPSQSNP
;
A
#
# COMPACT_ATOMS: atom_id res chain seq x y z
N MET A 1 -14.78 29.63 -25.86
CA MET A 1 -13.61 30.19 -25.20
C MET A 1 -13.56 29.82 -23.71
N ASN A 2 -14.63 30.09 -23.00
CA ASN A 2 -14.68 29.81 -21.57
C ASN A 2 -14.81 28.32 -21.25
N MET A 3 -15.39 27.56 -22.17
CA MET A 3 -15.59 26.12 -21.98
C MET A 3 -14.28 25.33 -21.88
N LYS A 4 -13.26 25.76 -22.64
CA LYS A 4 -11.94 25.09 -22.55
C LYS A 4 -11.31 25.29 -21.18
N LYS A 5 -11.38 26.49 -20.63
CA LYS A 5 -10.86 26.76 -19.30
C LYS A 5 -11.61 25.98 -18.23
N LEU A 6 -12.93 25.88 -18.37
CA LEU A 6 -13.74 25.12 -17.43
C LEU A 6 -13.39 23.64 -17.43
N CYS A 7 -13.17 23.07 -18.62
CA CYS A 7 -12.78 21.67 -18.73
C CYS A 7 -11.42 21.41 -18.09
N ILE A 8 -10.45 22.31 -18.26
CA ILE A 8 -9.13 22.19 -17.66
C ILE A 8 -9.23 22.22 -16.14
N ILE A 9 -10.02 23.15 -15.60
CA ILE A 9 -10.22 23.26 -14.15
C ILE A 9 -10.88 22.00 -13.60
N PHE A 10 -11.88 21.48 -14.30
CA PHE A 10 -12.57 20.27 -13.89
C PHE A 10 -11.63 19.05 -13.88
N SER A 11 -10.80 18.92 -14.91
CA SER A 11 -9.82 17.84 -15.00
C SER A 11 -8.80 17.92 -13.88
N LEU A 12 -8.31 19.12 -13.56
CA LEU A 12 -7.38 19.33 -12.47
C LEU A 12 -8.00 18.98 -11.12
N PHE A 13 -9.26 19.35 -10.93
CA PHE A 13 -9.97 19.02 -9.69
C PHE A 13 -10.10 17.50 -9.51
N LEU A 14 -10.44 16.76 -10.57
CA LEU A 14 -10.51 15.31 -10.51
C LEU A 14 -9.16 14.68 -10.17
N SER A 15 -8.07 15.22 -10.71
CA SER A 15 -6.73 14.74 -10.40
C SER A 15 -6.39 14.93 -8.93
N LEU A 16 -6.80 16.05 -8.35
CA LEU A 16 -6.55 16.33 -6.94
C LEU A 16 -7.40 15.47 -6.00
N SER A 17 -8.59 15.02 -6.45
CA SER A 17 -9.46 14.19 -5.63
C SER A 17 -9.07 12.71 -5.61
N MET A 18 -8.21 12.28 -6.51
CA MET A 18 -7.74 10.90 -6.55
C MET A 18 -6.57 10.73 -5.59
N GLY A 19 -6.59 9.63 -4.83
CA GLY A 19 -5.47 9.26 -3.96
C GLY A 19 -4.20 9.02 -4.76
N GLN A 20 -3.08 8.97 -4.08
CA GLN A 20 -1.80 8.66 -4.71
C GLN A 20 -1.73 7.18 -5.07
N ASP A 21 -1.11 6.89 -6.20
CA ASP A 21 -0.83 5.51 -6.58
C ASP A 21 0.32 4.97 -5.74
N PRO A 22 0.35 3.65 -5.50
CA PRO A 22 1.51 3.03 -4.86
C PRO A 22 2.80 3.30 -5.65
N PRO A 23 3.96 3.34 -4.97
CA PRO A 23 5.23 3.43 -5.67
C PRO A 23 5.44 2.21 -6.59
N GLU A 24 6.39 2.31 -7.49
CA GLU A 24 6.56 1.35 -8.58
C GLU A 24 6.63 -0.10 -8.10
N ASP A 25 7.43 -0.36 -7.07
CA ASP A 25 7.62 -1.73 -6.58
C ASP A 25 6.45 -2.22 -5.72
N PHE A 26 5.49 -1.35 -5.38
CA PHE A 26 4.34 -1.69 -4.56
C PHE A 26 3.04 -1.80 -5.37
N GLN A 27 3.13 -1.91 -6.67
CA GLN A 27 1.96 -2.14 -7.52
C GLN A 27 1.44 -3.56 -7.33
N PHE A 28 0.12 -3.71 -7.27
CA PHE A 28 -0.52 -5.01 -7.10
C PHE A 28 -1.90 -4.99 -7.76
N ASN A 29 -2.46 -6.17 -7.98
CA ASN A 29 -3.79 -6.32 -8.55
C ASN A 29 -4.79 -6.72 -7.46
N GLN A 30 -6.02 -6.24 -7.60
CA GLN A 30 -7.09 -6.57 -6.68
C GLN A 30 -7.49 -8.03 -6.83
N SER A 31 -7.92 -8.63 -5.73
CA SER A 31 -8.40 -10.01 -5.67
C SER A 31 -9.73 -10.04 -4.93
N THR A 32 -10.54 -11.06 -5.22
CA THR A 32 -11.73 -11.33 -4.44
C THR A 32 -11.40 -11.97 -3.09
N LEU A 33 -10.18 -12.49 -2.93
CA LEU A 33 -9.70 -13.06 -1.67
C LEU A 33 -8.72 -12.09 -1.04
N GLN A 34 -9.05 -11.59 0.15
CA GLN A 34 -8.25 -10.57 0.82
C GLN A 34 -8.14 -10.89 2.31
N ALA A 35 -7.00 -10.55 2.89
CA ALA A 35 -6.80 -10.47 4.32
C ALA A 35 -6.24 -9.09 4.64
N PHE A 36 -6.30 -8.69 5.91
CA PHE A 36 -5.83 -7.38 6.34
C PHE A 36 -4.93 -7.56 7.55
N TYR A 37 -3.75 -6.96 7.49
CA TYR A 37 -2.79 -6.99 8.60
C TYR A 37 -2.75 -5.61 9.22
N PHE A 38 -3.18 -5.52 10.48
CA PHE A 38 -3.20 -4.27 11.24
C PHE A 38 -1.92 -4.12 12.03
N PHE A 39 -1.36 -2.92 12.03
CA PHE A 39 -0.17 -2.61 12.81
C PHE A 39 -0.46 -1.42 13.71
N ASN A 40 -0.19 -1.58 15.00
CA ASN A 40 -0.37 -0.46 15.95
C ASN A 40 0.59 0.68 15.64
N SER A 41 1.78 0.36 15.17
CA SER A 41 2.74 1.35 14.73
C SER A 41 3.71 0.73 13.73
N VAL A 42 4.19 1.58 12.82
CA VAL A 42 5.26 1.22 11.88
C VAL A 42 6.31 2.31 12.00
N LEU A 43 7.55 1.89 12.22
CA LEU A 43 8.66 2.81 12.47
C LEU A 43 9.69 2.69 11.36
N ASP A 44 10.33 3.82 11.04
CA ASP A 44 11.46 3.84 10.11
C ASP A 44 12.74 3.37 10.80
N LEU A 45 13.87 3.41 10.06
CA LEU A 45 15.16 2.95 10.59
C LEU A 45 15.66 3.82 11.77
N SER A 46 15.18 5.05 11.87
CA SER A 46 15.54 5.95 12.96
C SER A 46 14.62 5.80 14.18
N GLY A 47 13.63 4.92 14.11
CA GLY A 47 12.66 4.72 15.17
C GLY A 47 11.54 5.74 15.21
N ASN A 48 11.36 6.50 14.16
CA ASN A 48 10.27 7.48 14.03
C ASN A 48 9.08 6.88 13.29
N ASN A 49 7.89 7.42 13.57
CA ASN A 49 6.70 7.05 12.81
C ASN A 49 6.87 7.43 11.35
N LEU A 50 6.24 6.67 10.47
CA LEU A 50 6.24 6.97 9.05
C LEU A 50 5.51 8.29 8.77
N GLU A 51 5.93 8.95 7.69
CA GLU A 51 5.24 10.13 7.18
C GLU A 51 3.95 9.72 6.46
N PRO A 52 2.96 10.64 6.34
CA PRO A 52 1.71 10.31 5.62
C PRO A 52 1.89 9.97 4.14
N THR A 53 3.02 10.28 3.56
CA THR A 53 3.35 9.99 2.17
C THR A 53 4.12 8.68 2.00
N ASP A 54 4.48 8.02 3.10
CA ASP A 54 5.16 6.74 3.08
C ASP A 54 4.16 5.61 2.85
N TRP A 55 4.67 4.44 2.47
CA TRP A 55 3.84 3.28 2.16
C TRP A 55 4.36 2.03 2.85
N VAL A 56 3.44 1.12 3.16
CA VAL A 56 3.77 -0.22 3.65
C VAL A 56 3.14 -1.22 2.70
N ALA A 57 3.92 -2.23 2.31
CA ALA A 57 3.44 -3.26 1.39
C ALA A 57 3.72 -4.66 1.92
N ALA A 58 2.88 -5.59 1.47
CA ALA A 58 3.01 -7.01 1.76
C ALA A 58 3.50 -7.73 0.51
N PHE A 59 4.33 -8.73 0.71
CA PHE A 59 4.95 -9.48 -0.36
C PHE A 59 4.84 -10.99 -0.13
N LYS A 60 4.65 -11.71 -1.23
CA LYS A 60 4.91 -13.15 -1.29
C LYS A 60 6.18 -13.33 -2.11
N GLY A 61 7.32 -13.56 -1.44
CA GLY A 61 8.61 -13.56 -2.12
C GLY A 61 8.88 -12.19 -2.75
N GLU A 62 9.04 -12.17 -4.05
CA GLU A 62 9.30 -10.94 -4.81
C GLU A 62 8.02 -10.27 -5.32
N ILE A 63 6.86 -10.87 -5.10
CA ILE A 63 5.59 -10.41 -5.64
C ILE A 63 4.89 -9.53 -4.60
N CYS A 64 4.63 -8.27 -4.96
CA CYS A 64 3.81 -7.41 -4.12
C CYS A 64 2.35 -7.86 -4.20
N VAL A 65 1.76 -8.13 -3.05
CA VAL A 65 0.38 -8.62 -2.95
C VAL A 65 -0.56 -7.64 -2.28
N GLY A 66 -0.06 -6.48 -1.88
CA GLY A 66 -0.89 -5.42 -1.31
C GLY A 66 -0.05 -4.28 -0.79
N ALA A 67 -0.65 -3.10 -0.69
CA ALA A 67 0.04 -1.91 -0.20
C ALA A 67 -0.97 -0.91 0.37
N ARG A 68 -0.50 -0.10 1.30
CA ARG A 68 -1.28 0.97 1.92
C ARG A 68 -0.41 2.20 2.09
N GLN A 69 -0.89 3.36 1.65
CA GLN A 69 -0.29 4.63 2.03
C GLN A 69 -0.48 4.81 3.54
N TRP A 70 0.60 5.10 4.24
CA TRP A 70 0.58 5.06 5.71
C TRP A 70 0.17 6.41 6.29
N ASP A 71 -0.96 6.91 5.82
CA ASP A 71 -1.56 8.15 6.30
C ASP A 71 -2.56 7.82 7.40
N ILE A 72 -2.09 7.89 8.65
CA ILE A 72 -2.86 7.45 9.82
C ILE A 72 -4.20 8.17 9.90
N ASP A 73 -4.25 9.46 9.56
CA ASP A 73 -5.49 10.23 9.62
C ASP A 73 -6.51 9.70 8.60
N ASN A 74 -6.07 9.37 7.39
CA ASN A 74 -6.94 8.80 6.37
C ASN A 74 -7.34 7.36 6.68
N CYS A 75 -6.57 6.66 7.48
CA CYS A 75 -6.91 5.30 7.91
C CYS A 75 -7.87 5.29 9.12
N GLY A 76 -8.26 6.44 9.63
CA GLY A 76 -9.13 6.51 10.81
C GLY A 76 -8.40 6.23 12.12
N GLY A 77 -7.09 6.42 12.17
CA GLY A 77 -6.27 6.25 13.36
C GLY A 77 -5.51 4.92 13.44
N LEU A 78 -5.87 3.94 12.63
CA LEU A 78 -5.21 2.62 12.60
C LEU A 78 -5.16 2.15 11.15
N CYS A 79 -3.96 2.05 10.61
CA CYS A 79 -3.75 1.56 9.26
C CYS A 79 -3.61 0.04 9.23
N ASP A 80 -3.99 -0.52 8.09
CA ASP A 80 -3.80 -1.93 7.77
C ASP A 80 -3.14 -2.07 6.40
N VAL A 81 -2.55 -3.22 6.16
CA VAL A 81 -2.04 -3.58 4.83
C VAL A 81 -2.96 -4.64 4.26
N PRO A 82 -3.61 -4.36 3.12
CA PRO A 82 -4.40 -5.39 2.44
C PRO A 82 -3.46 -6.40 1.81
N VAL A 83 -3.84 -7.68 1.85
CA VAL A 83 -3.04 -8.79 1.32
C VAL A 83 -3.94 -9.60 0.42
N MET A 84 -3.59 -9.65 -0.87
CA MET A 84 -4.41 -10.28 -1.89
C MET A 84 -4.06 -11.74 -2.06
N GLY A 85 -5.10 -12.57 -2.16
CA GLY A 85 -4.95 -14.00 -2.41
C GLY A 85 -5.11 -14.36 -3.87
N GLU A 86 -4.61 -15.53 -4.22
CA GLU A 86 -4.80 -16.10 -5.55
C GLU A 86 -6.26 -16.55 -5.68
N ASP A 87 -7.00 -15.92 -6.59
CA ASP A 87 -8.44 -16.14 -6.73
C ASP A 87 -8.82 -16.87 -8.02
N GLY A 88 -7.83 -17.40 -8.74
CA GLY A 88 -8.05 -18.13 -9.99
C GLY A 88 -7.95 -17.26 -11.24
N GLU A 89 -7.85 -15.95 -11.09
CA GLU A 89 -7.65 -15.04 -12.22
C GLU A 89 -6.16 -14.91 -12.53
N ASP A 90 -5.84 -14.65 -13.80
CA ASP A 90 -4.45 -14.54 -14.24
C ASP A 90 -3.70 -13.42 -13.51
N LEU A 91 -4.40 -12.32 -13.21
CA LEU A 91 -3.79 -11.14 -12.57
C LEU A 91 -3.32 -11.40 -11.15
N THR A 92 -3.84 -12.42 -10.49
CA THR A 92 -3.47 -12.78 -9.12
C THR A 92 -2.66 -14.07 -9.05
N SER A 93 -2.18 -14.55 -10.19
CA SER A 93 -1.34 -15.74 -10.24
C SER A 93 -0.09 -15.54 -9.39
N GLY A 94 0.19 -16.49 -8.50
CA GLY A 94 1.32 -16.40 -7.58
C GLY A 94 1.07 -15.58 -6.33
N TYR A 95 -0.15 -15.10 -6.13
CA TYR A 95 -0.54 -14.38 -4.90
C TYR A 95 -0.71 -15.36 -3.74
N MET A 96 -1.12 -14.86 -2.58
CA MET A 96 -1.18 -15.64 -1.34
C MET A 96 -2.14 -16.82 -1.46
N VAL A 97 -1.76 -17.92 -0.86
CA VAL A 97 -2.66 -19.08 -0.64
C VAL A 97 -2.73 -19.36 0.85
N ASN A 98 -3.63 -20.28 1.25
CA ASN A 98 -3.82 -20.60 2.66
C ASN A 98 -2.49 -20.99 3.31
N SER A 99 -2.27 -20.49 4.51
CA SER A 99 -1.07 -20.72 5.33
C SER A 99 0.15 -19.92 4.92
N ASP A 100 0.09 -19.15 3.84
CA ASP A 100 1.17 -18.24 3.50
C ASP A 100 1.24 -17.10 4.51
N ILE A 101 2.46 -16.70 4.86
CA ILE A 101 2.72 -15.55 5.73
C ILE A 101 3.47 -14.52 4.90
N PRO A 102 2.93 -13.30 4.76
CA PRO A 102 3.60 -12.29 3.96
C PRO A 102 4.84 -11.73 4.66
N THR A 103 5.76 -11.22 3.87
CA THR A 103 6.80 -10.32 4.35
C THR A 103 6.36 -8.88 4.06
N PHE A 104 7.03 -7.91 4.67
CA PHE A 104 6.64 -6.51 4.55
C PHE A 104 7.80 -5.64 4.17
N LYS A 105 7.50 -4.57 3.44
CA LYS A 105 8.48 -3.53 3.09
C LYS A 105 7.86 -2.16 3.34
N ILE A 106 8.73 -1.19 3.57
CA ILE A 106 8.37 0.21 3.74
C ILE A 106 8.99 0.99 2.59
N TYR A 107 8.22 1.93 2.03
CA TYR A 107 8.73 2.91 1.10
C TYR A 107 8.79 4.26 1.80
N ASP A 108 9.99 4.83 1.88
CA ASP A 108 10.22 6.16 2.40
C ASP A 108 10.17 7.15 1.23
N SER A 109 9.09 7.91 1.17
CA SER A 109 8.86 8.84 0.06
C SER A 109 9.86 9.98 0.04
N SER A 110 10.36 10.41 1.21
CA SER A 110 11.31 11.51 1.28
C SER A 110 12.67 11.14 0.72
N GLU A 111 13.07 9.87 0.84
CA GLU A 111 14.34 9.36 0.33
C GLU A 111 14.19 8.61 -0.98
N ASN A 112 12.96 8.30 -1.39
CA ASN A 112 12.66 7.44 -2.53
C ASN A 112 13.38 6.09 -2.40
N MET A 113 13.25 5.46 -1.23
CA MET A 113 13.96 4.23 -0.86
C MET A 113 13.00 3.20 -0.29
N TYR A 114 13.29 1.92 -0.58
CA TYR A 114 12.55 0.78 -0.07
C TYR A 114 13.38 0.08 1.02
N TYR A 115 12.71 -0.33 2.09
CA TYR A 115 13.34 -1.01 3.23
C TYR A 115 12.54 -2.25 3.60
N ASP A 116 13.23 -3.32 3.94
CA ASP A 116 12.57 -4.47 4.55
C ASP A 116 12.08 -4.10 5.94
N ALA A 117 10.89 -4.59 6.29
CA ALA A 117 10.30 -4.38 7.60
C ALA A 117 10.09 -5.71 8.29
N MET A 118 10.36 -5.75 9.60
CA MET A 118 10.22 -6.94 10.41
C MET A 118 9.11 -6.72 11.43
N PRO A 119 8.07 -7.56 11.45
CA PRO A 119 7.10 -7.53 12.55
C PRO A 119 7.78 -7.79 13.87
N SER A 120 7.40 -7.05 14.91
CA SER A 120 7.99 -7.23 16.25
C SER A 120 7.41 -8.43 17.00
N GLN A 121 6.30 -8.96 16.52
CA GLN A 121 5.66 -10.13 17.09
C GLN A 121 5.42 -11.17 15.99
N SER A 122 5.58 -12.43 16.36
CA SER A 122 5.17 -13.51 15.48
C SER A 122 3.65 -13.47 15.33
N ASN A 123 3.16 -13.89 14.19
CA ASN A 123 1.74 -14.00 13.95
C ASN A 123 1.04 -14.80 15.02
N PRO A 124 -0.12 -14.35 15.44
CA PRO A 124 -0.95 -15.14 16.31
C PRO A 124 -1.48 -16.41 15.61
#